data_d85b2103f2343135cce119b4c0b0cdd5
#
_entry.id   d85b2103f2343135cce119b4c0b0cdd5
#
_cell.length_a   1.000
_cell.length_b   1.000
_cell.length_c   1.000
_cell.angle_alpha   90.00
_cell.angle_beta   90.00
_cell.angle_gamma   90.00
#
_symmetry.space_group_name_H-M   'P 1'
#
loop_
_entity.id
_entity.type
_entity.pdbx_description
1 polymer ?
#
loop_
_entity_poly.entity_id
_entity_poly.type
_entity_poly.pdbx_seq_one_letter_code
_entity_poly.pdbx_strand_id
1 'polypeptide(L)'
;MRLFYDNVLVLVLSMAIGSFAWFFGGTRGELLTDFVPWLVFILLDVMFCFPQRHYGETTYEARSRVWASYKKDPLTWVVFMLIILLAIPFLNKGLCPSCDYVAINIENKDPSPPIPFAPFCVNLREHLTVFLWFVPALLSMLAIRHSLCERGKRSLLRIRVWNGALLAILGLVQQVAGAQGPLWCDVNCDRNYFFSTFGYPNMAGDFFFLIFGLSVALWRWDIEVFNQEKKALGAKVASQRSYIIFWKRHLMLIPALLSYVSAIITLSRAAILLSTAMVVIFTLHAYACAFKKMSNRRRVRSLFLSFFVVAMVVVSAITCMPDDVQKEVETLNTTVILDRVSGRGQYHARVAAAVWRDNFLFGCGGWGYKHFCITKMTEDELRQIQMVGGINVHNDYLQILAEHGIVGLGMLIAIVVMLIRPLAKPWKRLMKLVRFMAKKDQPPHPFAFFVLPAPVFCILIAALATLIHAFGDCPLRSPAVMTLFFAMLATLDAFMPSIDE
;
A
#
# COMPACT_ATOMS: atom_id res chain seq x y z
N MET A 1 -12.36 26.53 -18.73
CA MET A 1 -10.89 26.35 -18.85
C MET A 1 -10.23 25.86 -17.56
N ARG A 2 -10.48 26.49 -16.39
CA ARG A 2 -9.86 26.12 -15.10
C ARG A 2 -10.21 24.72 -14.61
N LEU A 3 -11.51 24.36 -14.53
CA LEU A 3 -11.95 23.00 -14.14
C LEU A 3 -11.40 21.91 -15.06
N PHE A 4 -11.20 22.24 -16.33
CA PHE A 4 -10.57 21.34 -17.28
C PHE A 4 -9.11 21.11 -16.92
N TYR A 5 -8.34 22.18 -16.67
CA TYR A 5 -6.93 22.09 -16.27
C TYR A 5 -6.74 21.25 -14.99
N ASP A 6 -7.52 21.54 -13.93
CA ASP A 6 -7.41 20.84 -12.65
C ASP A 6 -7.75 19.36 -12.78
N ASN A 7 -8.72 19.00 -13.63
CA ASN A 7 -9.09 17.60 -13.88
C ASN A 7 -8.03 16.88 -14.72
N VAL A 8 -7.47 17.55 -15.73
CA VAL A 8 -6.38 16.98 -16.55
C VAL A 8 -5.14 16.73 -15.70
N LEU A 9 -4.78 17.67 -14.82
CA LEU A 9 -3.65 17.50 -13.90
C LEU A 9 -3.82 16.25 -13.01
N VAL A 10 -5.00 16.10 -12.38
CA VAL A 10 -5.29 14.94 -11.54
C VAL A 10 -5.28 13.65 -12.36
N LEU A 11 -5.79 13.67 -13.59
CA LEU A 11 -5.77 12.52 -14.48
C LEU A 11 -4.32 12.13 -14.86
N VAL A 12 -3.52 13.08 -15.30
CA VAL A 12 -2.10 12.84 -15.67
C VAL A 12 -1.31 12.29 -14.48
N LEU A 13 -1.44 12.91 -13.30
CA LEU A 13 -0.79 12.44 -12.10
C LEU A 13 -1.26 11.04 -11.71
N SER A 14 -2.56 10.76 -11.81
CA SER A 14 -3.12 9.46 -11.51
C SER A 14 -2.64 8.37 -12.48
N MET A 15 -2.56 8.68 -13.78
CA MET A 15 -2.00 7.77 -14.78
C MET A 15 -0.52 7.50 -14.55
N ALA A 16 0.26 8.55 -14.31
CA ALA A 16 1.68 8.43 -14.04
C ALA A 16 1.96 7.52 -12.83
N ILE A 17 1.29 7.77 -11.70
CA ILE A 17 1.39 6.92 -10.50
C ILE A 17 0.84 5.51 -10.76
N GLY A 18 -0.20 5.39 -11.60
CA GLY A 18 -0.85 4.14 -11.96
C GLY A 18 -0.03 3.23 -12.86
N SER A 19 0.92 3.77 -13.59
CA SER A 19 1.70 3.05 -14.59
C SER A 19 2.46 1.85 -14.00
N PHE A 20 2.96 1.93 -12.77
CA PHE A 20 3.64 0.80 -12.12
C PHE A 20 2.79 -0.48 -12.11
N ALA A 21 1.49 -0.35 -11.87
CA ALA A 21 0.60 -1.50 -11.86
C ALA A 21 0.43 -2.14 -13.24
N TRP A 22 0.56 -1.37 -14.35
CA TRP A 22 0.52 -1.87 -15.70
C TRP A 22 1.86 -2.46 -16.18
N PHE A 23 2.98 -1.97 -15.61
CA PHE A 23 4.31 -2.44 -15.91
C PHE A 23 4.80 -3.50 -14.90
N PHE A 24 4.11 -4.65 -14.87
CA PHE A 24 4.46 -5.83 -14.06
C PHE A 24 4.60 -5.53 -12.55
N GLY A 25 3.73 -4.67 -12.02
CA GLY A 25 3.83 -4.22 -10.63
C GLY A 25 5.05 -3.34 -10.32
N GLY A 26 5.82 -2.96 -11.35
CA GLY A 26 7.08 -2.24 -11.24
C GLY A 26 8.26 -3.11 -10.83
N THR A 27 8.18 -4.43 -10.95
CA THR A 27 9.23 -5.33 -10.50
C THR A 27 10.32 -5.60 -11.54
N ARG A 28 10.09 -5.26 -12.82
CA ARG A 28 11.07 -5.45 -13.89
C ARG A 28 12.02 -4.26 -14.02
N GLY A 29 13.28 -4.46 -13.63
CA GLY A 29 14.30 -3.41 -13.61
C GLY A 29 14.53 -2.75 -14.96
N GLU A 30 14.46 -3.49 -16.07
CA GLU A 30 14.68 -2.95 -17.43
C GLU A 30 13.63 -1.90 -17.82
N LEU A 31 12.35 -2.17 -17.57
CA LEU A 31 11.28 -1.22 -17.86
C LEU A 31 11.34 0.02 -16.95
N LEU A 32 11.84 -0.14 -15.72
CA LEU A 32 11.94 0.98 -14.78
C LEU A 32 12.91 2.05 -15.24
N THR A 33 14.05 1.67 -15.81
CA THR A 33 15.06 2.62 -16.28
C THR A 33 14.54 3.52 -17.40
N ASP A 34 13.59 3.02 -18.18
CA ASP A 34 13.04 3.77 -19.32
C ASP A 34 11.92 4.72 -18.91
N PHE A 35 10.99 4.28 -18.06
CA PHE A 35 9.80 5.10 -17.78
C PHE A 35 9.86 5.91 -16.48
N VAL A 36 10.61 5.46 -15.46
CA VAL A 36 10.67 6.17 -14.17
C VAL A 36 11.23 7.58 -14.27
N PRO A 37 12.24 7.88 -15.11
CA PRO A 37 12.71 9.26 -15.30
C PRO A 37 11.58 10.19 -15.77
N TRP A 38 10.73 9.76 -16.70
CA TRP A 38 9.56 10.52 -17.15
C TRP A 38 8.53 10.71 -16.04
N LEU A 39 8.29 9.66 -15.24
CA LEU A 39 7.40 9.76 -14.07
C LEU A 39 7.93 10.78 -13.07
N VAL A 40 9.22 10.74 -12.75
CA VAL A 40 9.86 11.70 -11.84
C VAL A 40 9.75 13.13 -12.40
N PHE A 41 9.99 13.31 -13.70
CA PHE A 41 9.82 14.61 -14.35
C PHE A 41 8.38 15.14 -14.18
N ILE A 42 7.36 14.32 -14.47
CA ILE A 42 5.95 14.71 -14.29
C ILE A 42 5.66 15.08 -12.83
N LEU A 43 6.19 14.29 -11.87
CA LEU A 43 5.99 14.55 -10.44
C LEU A 43 6.61 15.89 -10.03
N LEU A 44 7.86 16.17 -10.46
CA LEU A 44 8.54 17.44 -10.17
C LEU A 44 7.82 18.62 -10.82
N ASP A 45 7.31 18.44 -12.04
CA ASP A 45 6.54 19.47 -12.73
C ASP A 45 5.24 19.81 -11.98
N VAL A 46 4.49 18.80 -11.52
CA VAL A 46 3.31 19.00 -10.67
C VAL A 46 3.68 19.65 -9.33
N MET A 47 4.79 19.26 -8.74
CA MET A 47 5.23 19.79 -7.44
C MET A 47 5.63 21.26 -7.51
N PHE A 48 6.33 21.67 -8.56
CA PHE A 48 6.99 22.98 -8.60
C PHE A 48 6.44 23.93 -9.67
N CYS A 49 5.95 23.39 -10.80
CA CYS A 49 5.52 24.23 -11.91
C CYS A 49 4.00 24.38 -12.01
N PHE A 50 3.25 23.30 -11.85
CA PHE A 50 1.80 23.27 -12.10
C PHE A 50 0.98 22.62 -10.98
N PRO A 51 1.08 23.09 -9.72
CA PRO A 51 0.24 22.58 -8.66
C PRO A 51 -1.23 22.93 -8.88
N GLN A 52 -2.14 22.16 -8.31
CA GLN A 52 -3.57 22.43 -8.37
C GLN A 52 -3.91 23.75 -7.67
N ARG A 53 -4.74 24.57 -8.31
CA ARG A 53 -5.11 25.91 -7.83
C ARG A 53 -6.38 25.88 -6.99
N HIS A 54 -6.41 26.67 -5.93
CA HIS A 54 -7.64 26.98 -5.20
C HIS A 54 -8.54 27.97 -5.97
N TYR A 55 -9.78 28.12 -5.52
CA TYR A 55 -10.72 29.06 -6.16
C TYR A 55 -10.19 30.50 -6.07
N GLY A 56 -10.12 31.20 -7.20
CA GLY A 56 -9.59 32.56 -7.30
C GLY A 56 -8.07 32.69 -7.37
N GLU A 57 -7.32 31.63 -7.13
CA GLU A 57 -5.86 31.62 -7.06
C GLU A 57 -5.22 31.64 -8.47
N THR A 58 -4.19 32.44 -8.63
CA THR A 58 -3.32 32.44 -9.83
C THR A 58 -2.32 31.27 -9.75
N THR A 59 -1.68 30.92 -10.86
CA THR A 59 -0.63 29.89 -10.88
C THR A 59 0.55 30.28 -10.00
N TYR A 60 0.91 31.55 -9.94
CA TYR A 60 2.00 32.06 -9.10
C TYR A 60 1.68 31.90 -7.61
N GLU A 61 0.49 32.28 -7.19
CA GLU A 61 0.03 32.12 -5.81
C GLU A 61 -0.02 30.64 -5.40
N ALA A 62 -0.50 29.75 -6.29
CA ALA A 62 -0.50 28.32 -6.05
C ALA A 62 0.92 27.78 -5.85
N ARG A 63 1.87 28.16 -6.69
CA ARG A 63 3.29 27.79 -6.52
C ARG A 63 3.86 28.28 -5.19
N SER A 64 3.60 29.55 -4.84
CA SER A 64 4.07 30.14 -3.58
C SER A 64 3.49 29.41 -2.36
N ARG A 65 2.20 29.11 -2.39
CA ARG A 65 1.51 28.35 -1.34
C ARG A 65 2.11 26.94 -1.17
N VAL A 66 2.25 26.23 -2.26
CA VAL A 66 2.77 24.85 -2.26
C VAL A 66 4.23 24.83 -1.81
N TRP A 67 5.05 25.78 -2.30
CA TRP A 67 6.43 25.93 -1.87
C TRP A 67 6.56 26.22 -0.35
N ALA A 68 5.71 27.10 0.16
CA ALA A 68 5.64 27.39 1.59
C ALA A 68 5.21 26.15 2.40
N SER A 69 4.31 25.33 1.86
CA SER A 69 3.87 24.06 2.48
C SER A 69 5.02 23.05 2.57
N TYR A 70 5.79 22.88 1.47
CA TYR A 70 6.96 21.99 1.47
C TYR A 70 7.99 22.39 2.53
N LYS A 71 8.32 23.69 2.62
CA LYS A 71 9.30 24.19 3.59
C LYS A 71 8.87 23.98 5.04
N LYS A 72 7.57 24.07 5.33
CA LYS A 72 7.02 23.99 6.70
C LYS A 72 6.75 22.57 7.17
N ASP A 73 6.57 21.61 6.26
CA ASP A 73 6.27 20.23 6.64
C ASP A 73 7.57 19.44 6.91
N PRO A 74 7.80 18.98 8.14
CA PRO A 74 8.96 18.15 8.46
C PRO A 74 9.03 16.86 7.63
N LEU A 75 7.87 16.32 7.19
CA LEU A 75 7.81 15.16 6.33
C LEU A 75 8.61 15.36 5.04
N THR A 76 8.53 16.56 4.43
CA THR A 76 9.27 16.89 3.21
C THR A 76 10.79 16.70 3.42
N TRP A 77 11.30 17.18 4.53
CA TRP A 77 12.73 17.08 4.83
C TRP A 77 13.19 15.65 5.13
N VAL A 78 12.38 14.86 5.85
CA VAL A 78 12.69 13.44 6.09
C VAL A 78 12.70 12.66 4.77
N VAL A 79 11.77 12.95 3.86
CA VAL A 79 11.74 12.32 2.54
C VAL A 79 12.96 12.69 1.71
N PHE A 80 13.34 13.96 1.66
CA PHE A 80 14.56 14.37 0.94
C PHE A 80 15.82 13.77 1.55
N MET A 81 15.92 13.71 2.88
CA MET A 81 17.05 13.04 3.55
C MET A 81 17.10 11.55 3.20
N LEU A 82 15.96 10.86 3.13
CA LEU A 82 15.93 9.46 2.70
C LEU A 82 16.34 9.29 1.22
N ILE A 83 15.90 10.18 0.32
CA ILE A 83 16.33 10.16 -1.09
C ILE A 83 17.84 10.39 -1.19
N ILE A 84 18.41 11.31 -0.42
CA ILE A 84 19.85 11.55 -0.36
C ILE A 84 20.57 10.31 0.18
N LEU A 85 20.06 9.70 1.27
CA LEU A 85 20.61 8.46 1.82
C LEU A 85 20.66 7.34 0.77
N LEU A 86 19.61 7.20 -0.04
CA LEU A 86 19.56 6.23 -1.14
C LEU A 86 20.44 6.61 -2.33
N ALA A 87 20.83 7.88 -2.48
CA ALA A 87 21.69 8.35 -3.57
C ALA A 87 23.20 8.19 -3.24
N ILE A 88 23.59 8.30 -1.97
CA ILE A 88 25.01 8.21 -1.55
C ILE A 88 25.69 6.92 -2.03
N PRO A 89 25.08 5.73 -2.01
CA PRO A 89 25.71 4.50 -2.46
C PRO A 89 26.21 4.51 -3.91
N PHE A 90 25.66 5.37 -4.78
CA PHE A 90 26.17 5.53 -6.15
C PHE A 90 27.60 6.10 -6.19
N LEU A 91 27.99 6.83 -5.15
CA LEU A 91 29.33 7.40 -4.99
C LEU A 91 30.26 6.50 -4.18
N ASN A 92 29.71 5.51 -3.46
CA ASN A 92 30.44 4.60 -2.58
C ASN A 92 30.20 3.15 -3.01
N LYS A 93 30.64 2.80 -4.21
CA LYS A 93 30.51 1.45 -4.75
C LYS A 93 31.53 0.51 -4.13
N GLY A 94 31.08 -0.54 -3.45
CA GLY A 94 31.92 -1.66 -3.04
C GLY A 94 32.49 -2.41 -4.24
N LEU A 95 33.70 -2.93 -4.09
CA LEU A 95 34.34 -3.76 -5.12
C LEU A 95 33.72 -5.15 -5.06
N CYS A 96 32.72 -5.40 -5.89
CA CYS A 96 32.30 -6.76 -6.20
C CYS A 96 32.85 -7.10 -7.60
N PRO A 97 33.90 -7.93 -7.71
CA PRO A 97 34.32 -8.41 -9.02
C PRO A 97 33.27 -9.41 -9.50
N SER A 98 32.68 -9.13 -10.63
CA SER A 98 31.75 -9.97 -11.38
C SER A 98 30.58 -10.58 -10.61
N CYS A 99 29.40 -10.02 -10.84
CA CYS A 99 28.11 -10.52 -10.34
C CYS A 99 27.57 -11.70 -11.18
N ASP A 100 28.39 -12.60 -11.61
CA ASP A 100 27.93 -13.87 -12.15
C ASP A 100 27.61 -14.80 -10.98
N TYR A 101 26.33 -15.09 -10.83
CA TYR A 101 25.72 -15.89 -9.76
C TYR A 101 26.34 -17.28 -9.55
N VAL A 102 27.20 -17.73 -10.45
CA VAL A 102 27.78 -19.10 -10.49
C VAL A 102 29.23 -19.16 -9.98
N ALA A 103 29.87 -18.02 -9.76
CA ALA A 103 31.31 -18.00 -9.42
C ALA A 103 31.62 -17.15 -8.18
N ILE A 104 30.79 -17.16 -7.16
CA ILE A 104 31.20 -16.65 -5.83
C ILE A 104 32.04 -17.77 -5.22
N ASN A 105 33.36 -17.74 -5.51
CA ASN A 105 34.31 -18.47 -4.70
C ASN A 105 34.14 -18.03 -3.25
N ILE A 106 33.82 -18.97 -2.37
CA ILE A 106 33.59 -18.81 -0.93
C ILE A 106 34.80 -18.15 -0.21
N GLU A 107 35.91 -17.99 -0.91
CA GLU A 107 37.16 -17.37 -0.43
C GLU A 107 37.20 -15.83 -0.54
N ASN A 108 36.24 -15.18 -1.20
CA ASN A 108 36.28 -13.73 -1.34
C ASN A 108 35.74 -13.06 -0.09
N LYS A 109 36.63 -12.36 0.61
CA LYS A 109 36.38 -11.46 1.73
C LYS A 109 35.21 -10.54 1.44
N ASP A 110 34.42 -10.21 2.50
CA ASP A 110 33.35 -9.23 2.45
C ASP A 110 33.77 -8.01 1.61
N PRO A 111 32.94 -7.58 0.62
CA PRO A 111 33.28 -6.44 -0.21
C PRO A 111 33.35 -5.17 0.65
N SER A 112 34.56 -4.75 0.99
CA SER A 112 34.77 -3.54 1.77
C SER A 112 34.48 -2.29 0.91
N PRO A 113 33.63 -1.36 1.38
CA PRO A 113 33.37 -0.13 0.66
C PRO A 113 34.59 0.81 0.69
N PRO A 114 34.79 1.63 -0.37
CA PRO A 114 35.87 2.62 -0.42
C PRO A 114 35.86 3.60 0.76
N ILE A 115 34.69 4.01 1.21
CA ILE A 115 34.50 4.89 2.36
C ILE A 115 33.84 4.09 3.50
N PRO A 116 34.61 3.69 4.53
CA PRO A 116 34.05 2.98 5.69
C PRO A 116 33.00 3.84 6.38
N PHE A 117 31.97 3.17 6.94
CA PHE A 117 30.86 3.80 7.70
C PHE A 117 29.93 4.72 6.88
N ALA A 118 30.10 4.86 5.57
CA ALA A 118 29.15 5.55 4.71
C ALA A 118 28.21 4.55 4.04
N PRO A 119 26.98 4.98 3.65
CA PRO A 119 26.10 4.15 2.82
C PRO A 119 26.82 3.69 1.54
N PHE A 120 26.71 2.41 1.22
CA PHE A 120 27.37 1.83 0.06
C PHE A 120 26.44 0.86 -0.68
N CYS A 121 26.82 0.42 -1.87
CA CYS A 121 26.15 -0.65 -2.60
C CYS A 121 27.16 -1.63 -3.18
N VAL A 122 26.76 -2.89 -3.29
CA VAL A 122 27.55 -3.97 -3.89
C VAL A 122 27.42 -3.93 -5.41
N ASN A 123 26.22 -3.74 -5.92
CA ASN A 123 25.90 -3.72 -7.34
C ASN A 123 25.09 -2.46 -7.69
N LEU A 124 25.67 -1.60 -8.54
CA LEU A 124 25.04 -0.34 -8.96
C LEU A 124 23.70 -0.53 -9.68
N ARG A 125 23.59 -1.52 -10.57
CA ARG A 125 22.36 -1.76 -11.34
C ARG A 125 21.20 -2.19 -10.43
N GLU A 126 21.49 -3.05 -9.46
CA GLU A 126 20.50 -3.54 -8.51
C GLU A 126 20.10 -2.45 -7.52
N HIS A 127 21.08 -1.68 -7.04
CA HIS A 127 20.80 -0.53 -6.19
C HIS A 127 19.99 0.54 -6.93
N LEU A 128 20.28 0.79 -8.22
CA LEU A 128 19.46 1.67 -9.06
C LEU A 128 18.02 1.19 -9.14
N THR A 129 17.77 -0.11 -9.26
CA THR A 129 16.42 -0.65 -9.26
C THR A 129 15.66 -0.27 -7.98
N VAL A 130 16.29 -0.43 -6.81
CA VAL A 130 15.70 -0.06 -5.52
C VAL A 130 15.49 1.46 -5.42
N PHE A 131 16.45 2.26 -5.87
CA PHE A 131 16.32 3.71 -5.94
C PHE A 131 15.12 4.14 -6.80
N LEU A 132 14.94 3.50 -7.96
CA LEU A 132 13.81 3.73 -8.87
C LEU A 132 12.46 3.24 -8.32
N TRP A 133 12.46 2.39 -7.29
CA TRP A 133 11.22 2.03 -6.58
C TRP A 133 10.83 3.12 -5.56
N PHE A 134 11.77 3.52 -4.72
CA PHE A 134 11.50 4.43 -3.60
C PHE A 134 11.24 5.87 -4.05
N VAL A 135 12.07 6.40 -4.94
CA VAL A 135 12.02 7.84 -5.30
C VAL A 135 10.67 8.25 -5.89
N PRO A 136 10.11 7.56 -6.89
CA PRO A 136 8.80 7.94 -7.42
C PRO A 136 7.67 7.78 -6.41
N ALA A 137 7.72 6.75 -5.55
CA ALA A 137 6.71 6.54 -4.52
C ALA A 137 6.71 7.68 -3.50
N LEU A 138 7.90 8.09 -3.04
CA LEU A 138 8.09 9.20 -2.11
C LEU A 138 7.71 10.56 -2.71
N LEU A 139 8.12 10.83 -3.95
CA LEU A 139 7.74 12.06 -4.66
C LEU A 139 6.24 12.11 -4.97
N SER A 140 5.63 10.98 -5.34
CA SER A 140 4.18 10.87 -5.54
C SER A 140 3.42 11.23 -4.27
N MET A 141 3.86 10.72 -3.13
CA MET A 141 3.31 11.02 -1.82
C MET A 141 3.36 12.52 -1.52
N LEU A 142 4.51 13.16 -1.73
CA LEU A 142 4.67 14.61 -1.52
C LEU A 142 3.82 15.42 -2.50
N ALA A 143 3.79 15.05 -3.78
CA ALA A 143 2.96 15.70 -4.79
C ALA A 143 1.46 15.64 -4.43
N ILE A 144 0.97 14.47 -4.03
CA ILE A 144 -0.42 14.30 -3.58
C ILE A 144 -0.72 15.15 -2.36
N ARG A 145 0.18 15.13 -1.36
CA ARG A 145 -0.04 15.80 -0.09
C ARG A 145 -0.10 17.31 -0.22
N HIS A 146 0.83 17.91 -0.97
CA HIS A 146 1.02 19.37 -1.02
C HIS A 146 0.47 20.04 -2.26
N SER A 147 0.52 19.36 -3.42
CA SER A 147 0.16 19.99 -4.70
C SER A 147 -1.31 19.79 -5.10
N LEU A 148 -2.03 18.85 -4.46
CA LEU A 148 -3.46 18.63 -4.69
C LEU A 148 -4.33 19.24 -3.59
N CYS A 149 -5.46 19.84 -3.98
CA CYS A 149 -6.53 20.17 -3.04
C CYS A 149 -7.31 18.90 -2.63
N GLU A 150 -8.13 18.95 -1.58
CA GLU A 150 -8.90 17.81 -1.07
C GLU A 150 -9.77 17.15 -2.15
N ARG A 151 -10.42 17.97 -3.01
CA ARG A 151 -11.21 17.44 -4.13
C ARG A 151 -10.31 16.71 -5.14
N GLY A 152 -9.12 17.22 -5.43
CA GLY A 152 -8.13 16.59 -6.29
C GLY A 152 -7.66 15.26 -5.73
N LYS A 153 -7.36 15.19 -4.42
CA LYS A 153 -7.00 13.96 -3.71
C LYS A 153 -8.08 12.90 -3.83
N ARG A 154 -9.34 13.25 -3.55
CA ARG A 154 -10.48 12.32 -3.70
C ARG A 154 -10.69 11.86 -5.14
N SER A 155 -10.52 12.75 -6.12
CA SER A 155 -10.63 12.41 -7.54
C SER A 155 -9.51 11.47 -7.99
N LEU A 156 -8.28 11.71 -7.56
CA LEU A 156 -7.15 10.82 -7.80
C LEU A 156 -7.42 9.41 -7.27
N LEU A 157 -7.91 9.28 -6.04
CA LEU A 157 -8.24 7.98 -5.46
C LEU A 157 -9.36 7.26 -6.24
N ARG A 158 -10.38 7.99 -6.72
CA ARG A 158 -11.42 7.39 -7.58
C ARG A 158 -10.85 6.84 -8.88
N ILE A 159 -9.97 7.59 -9.54
CA ILE A 159 -9.29 7.12 -10.77
C ILE A 159 -8.45 5.88 -10.45
N ARG A 160 -7.74 5.85 -9.31
CA ARG A 160 -6.94 4.70 -8.87
C ARG A 160 -7.80 3.45 -8.64
N VAL A 161 -8.95 3.62 -8.02
CA VAL A 161 -9.90 2.51 -7.78
C VAL A 161 -10.44 1.94 -9.09
N TRP A 162 -10.82 2.78 -10.04
CA TRP A 162 -11.26 2.32 -11.35
C TRP A 162 -10.14 1.69 -12.18
N ASN A 163 -8.92 2.23 -12.07
CA ASN A 163 -7.74 1.60 -12.65
C ASN A 163 -7.51 0.18 -12.08
N GLY A 164 -7.64 0.02 -10.75
CA GLY A 164 -7.59 -1.28 -10.10
C GLY A 164 -8.69 -2.23 -10.58
N ALA A 165 -9.91 -1.72 -10.80
CA ALA A 165 -11.01 -2.51 -11.35
C ALA A 165 -10.73 -3.00 -12.79
N LEU A 166 -10.12 -2.16 -13.64
CA LEU A 166 -9.69 -2.56 -14.98
C LEU A 166 -8.64 -3.67 -14.92
N LEU A 167 -7.66 -3.56 -14.03
CA LEU A 167 -6.67 -4.61 -13.82
C LEU A 167 -7.29 -5.90 -13.25
N ALA A 168 -8.31 -5.78 -12.40
CA ALA A 168 -9.08 -6.93 -11.90
C ALA A 168 -9.79 -7.65 -13.05
N ILE A 169 -10.48 -6.91 -13.91
CA ILE A 169 -11.14 -7.47 -15.12
C ILE A 169 -10.11 -8.14 -16.03
N LEU A 170 -8.97 -7.48 -16.28
CA LEU A 170 -7.89 -8.05 -17.07
C LEU A 170 -7.41 -9.39 -16.50
N GLY A 171 -7.17 -9.46 -15.18
CA GLY A 171 -6.75 -10.69 -14.51
C GLY A 171 -7.78 -11.80 -14.63
N LEU A 172 -9.08 -11.49 -14.44
CA LEU A 172 -10.16 -12.46 -14.60
C LEU A 172 -10.27 -12.97 -16.05
N VAL A 173 -10.16 -12.09 -17.05
CA VAL A 173 -10.17 -12.46 -18.48
C VAL A 173 -8.98 -13.37 -18.80
N GLN A 174 -7.78 -13.06 -18.28
CA GLN A 174 -6.58 -13.89 -18.47
C GLN A 174 -6.76 -15.29 -17.88
N GLN A 175 -7.36 -15.41 -16.68
CA GLN A 175 -7.64 -16.71 -16.07
C GLN A 175 -8.62 -17.54 -16.92
N VAL A 176 -9.74 -16.93 -17.36
CA VAL A 176 -10.73 -17.60 -18.21
C VAL A 176 -10.15 -17.99 -19.57
N ALA A 177 -9.29 -17.14 -20.14
CA ALA A 177 -8.64 -17.38 -21.43
C ALA A 177 -7.43 -18.34 -21.35
N GLY A 178 -7.09 -18.88 -20.19
CA GLY A 178 -5.96 -19.79 -20.01
C GLY A 178 -4.61 -19.16 -20.35
N ALA A 179 -4.41 -17.88 -20.06
CA ALA A 179 -3.16 -17.16 -20.32
C ALA A 179 -1.98 -17.83 -19.59
N GLN A 180 -0.83 -17.91 -20.25
CA GLN A 180 0.38 -18.53 -19.70
C GLN A 180 1.33 -17.53 -19.05
N GLY A 181 0.99 -16.24 -19.04
CA GLY A 181 1.77 -15.18 -18.41
C GLY A 181 1.04 -13.83 -18.40
N PRO A 182 1.55 -12.85 -17.64
CA PRO A 182 0.97 -11.52 -17.59
C PRO A 182 0.90 -10.88 -18.99
N LEU A 183 -0.24 -10.31 -19.34
CA LEU A 183 -0.49 -9.68 -20.65
C LEU A 183 -0.27 -10.65 -21.83
N TRP A 184 -0.47 -11.96 -21.62
CA TRP A 184 -0.19 -13.02 -22.60
C TRP A 184 1.26 -13.04 -23.11
N CYS A 185 2.18 -12.36 -22.41
CA CYS A 185 3.60 -12.42 -22.73
C CYS A 185 4.18 -13.73 -22.20
N ASP A 186 4.97 -14.39 -23.03
CA ASP A 186 5.75 -15.57 -22.62
C ASP A 186 6.97 -15.09 -21.81
N VAL A 187 6.71 -14.82 -20.55
CA VAL A 187 7.71 -14.33 -19.62
C VAL A 187 8.05 -15.49 -18.72
N ASN A 188 9.36 -15.64 -18.36
CA ASN A 188 9.83 -16.55 -17.33
C ASN A 188 9.24 -16.20 -15.94
N CYS A 189 7.93 -16.10 -15.86
CA CYS A 189 7.16 -16.14 -14.63
C CYS A 189 6.82 -17.61 -14.40
N ASP A 190 6.95 -18.07 -13.17
CA ASP A 190 6.43 -19.38 -12.77
C ASP A 190 4.98 -19.47 -13.24
N ARG A 191 4.74 -20.33 -14.24
CA ARG A 191 3.52 -20.34 -15.08
C ARG A 191 2.21 -20.45 -14.31
N ASN A 192 2.28 -20.85 -13.05
CA ASN A 192 1.11 -21.10 -12.20
C ASN A 192 0.78 -19.96 -11.21
N TYR A 193 1.54 -18.87 -11.18
CA TYR A 193 1.47 -17.90 -10.07
C TYR A 193 1.39 -16.43 -10.48
N PHE A 194 0.89 -16.10 -11.66
CA PHE A 194 0.62 -14.69 -11.99
C PHE A 194 -0.85 -14.33 -11.87
N PHE A 195 -1.16 -13.07 -11.64
CA PHE A 195 -2.51 -12.53 -11.75
C PHE A 195 -2.48 -11.11 -12.34
N SER A 196 -3.30 -10.88 -13.38
CA SER A 196 -3.32 -9.63 -14.14
C SER A 196 -1.93 -9.30 -14.71
N THR A 197 -1.37 -8.16 -14.36
CA THR A 197 -0.03 -7.73 -14.77
C THR A 197 1.07 -8.11 -13.79
N PHE A 198 0.72 -8.69 -12.64
CA PHE A 198 1.67 -9.02 -11.58
C PHE A 198 2.21 -10.44 -11.76
N GLY A 199 3.52 -10.59 -11.81
CA GLY A 199 4.19 -11.89 -11.90
C GLY A 199 4.38 -12.59 -10.55
N TYR A 200 3.95 -11.97 -9.43
CA TYR A 200 4.05 -12.55 -8.08
C TYR A 200 2.72 -12.42 -7.32
N PRO A 201 2.11 -13.56 -6.89
CA PRO A 201 0.75 -13.58 -6.35
C PRO A 201 0.57 -12.75 -5.08
N ASN A 202 1.56 -12.71 -4.19
CA ASN A 202 1.45 -11.95 -2.95
C ASN A 202 1.43 -10.43 -3.20
N MET A 203 2.19 -9.94 -4.18
CA MET A 203 2.14 -8.52 -4.59
C MET A 203 0.82 -8.18 -5.28
N ALA A 204 0.29 -9.07 -6.13
CA ALA A 204 -1.03 -8.92 -6.73
C ALA A 204 -2.12 -8.87 -5.65
N GLY A 205 -2.09 -9.82 -4.74
CA GLY A 205 -3.04 -9.91 -3.63
C GLY A 205 -3.05 -8.66 -2.78
N ASP A 206 -1.86 -8.14 -2.43
CA ASP A 206 -1.72 -6.91 -1.64
C ASP A 206 -2.27 -5.69 -2.40
N PHE A 207 -1.94 -5.55 -3.68
CA PHE A 207 -2.47 -4.49 -4.51
C PHE A 207 -4.01 -4.51 -4.55
N PHE A 208 -4.61 -5.69 -4.77
CA PHE A 208 -6.06 -5.79 -4.89
C PHE A 208 -6.79 -5.62 -3.56
N PHE A 209 -6.26 -6.08 -2.42
CA PHE A 209 -6.94 -5.78 -1.16
C PHE A 209 -6.78 -4.30 -0.74
N LEU A 210 -5.69 -3.60 -1.11
CA LEU A 210 -5.58 -2.15 -0.95
C LEU A 210 -6.64 -1.42 -1.78
N ILE A 211 -6.82 -1.79 -3.07
CA ILE A 211 -7.89 -1.24 -3.92
C ILE A 211 -9.27 -1.55 -3.33
N PHE A 212 -9.50 -2.75 -2.81
CA PHE A 212 -10.73 -3.11 -2.11
C PHE A 212 -11.01 -2.18 -0.92
N GLY A 213 -10.05 -2.02 -0.02
CA GLY A 213 -10.19 -1.14 1.15
C GLY A 213 -10.44 0.33 0.77
N LEU A 214 -9.73 0.81 -0.26
CA LEU A 214 -9.90 2.15 -0.80
C LEU A 214 -11.29 2.34 -1.46
N SER A 215 -11.78 1.33 -2.17
CA SER A 215 -13.12 1.34 -2.78
C SER A 215 -14.22 1.45 -1.72
N VAL A 216 -14.08 0.68 -0.63
CA VAL A 216 -14.99 0.76 0.51
C VAL A 216 -14.90 2.12 1.21
N ALA A 217 -13.70 2.69 1.34
CA ALA A 217 -13.51 4.03 1.90
C ALA A 217 -14.27 5.11 1.09
N LEU A 218 -14.12 5.10 -0.24
CA LEU A 218 -14.81 6.03 -1.13
C LEU A 218 -16.33 5.80 -1.14
N TRP A 219 -16.76 4.55 -1.10
CA TRP A 219 -18.18 4.23 -0.95
C TRP A 219 -18.78 4.82 0.34
N ARG A 220 -18.08 4.68 1.46
CA ARG A 220 -18.48 5.26 2.75
C ARG A 220 -18.52 6.78 2.69
N TRP A 221 -17.55 7.41 2.04
CA TRP A 221 -17.55 8.86 1.81
C TRP A 221 -18.76 9.30 0.99
N ASP A 222 -19.07 8.62 -0.12
CA ASP A 222 -20.20 8.96 -0.98
C ASP A 222 -21.54 8.84 -0.22
N ILE A 223 -21.66 7.88 0.70
CA ILE A 223 -22.82 7.77 1.60
C ILE A 223 -22.91 8.96 2.55
N GLU A 224 -21.79 9.41 3.13
CA GLU A 224 -21.78 10.54 4.08
C GLU A 224 -22.14 11.84 3.37
N VAL A 225 -21.53 12.13 2.22
CA VAL A 225 -21.85 13.30 1.38
C VAL A 225 -23.33 13.30 0.98
N PHE A 226 -23.84 12.17 0.50
CA PHE A 226 -25.25 12.05 0.15
C PHE A 226 -26.20 12.34 1.32
N ASN A 227 -25.87 11.84 2.51
CA ASN A 227 -26.70 12.08 3.69
C ASN A 227 -26.69 13.56 4.12
N GLN A 228 -25.58 14.27 3.92
CA GLN A 228 -25.46 15.71 4.16
C GLN A 228 -26.29 16.50 3.12
N GLU A 229 -26.15 16.20 1.83
CA GLU A 229 -26.93 16.82 0.75
C GLU A 229 -28.45 16.63 0.96
N LYS A 230 -28.86 15.40 1.34
CA LYS A 230 -30.27 15.11 1.65
C LYS A 230 -30.80 15.95 2.78
N LYS A 231 -30.03 16.21 3.81
CA LYS A 231 -30.43 17.09 4.93
C LYS A 231 -30.57 18.55 4.49
N ALA A 232 -29.63 19.02 3.62
CA ALA A 232 -29.64 20.40 3.14
C ALA A 232 -30.77 20.69 2.15
N LEU A 233 -31.12 19.75 1.25
CA LEU A 233 -32.13 19.95 0.19
C LEU A 233 -33.55 19.64 0.60
N GLY A 234 -33.79 19.04 1.77
CA GLY A 234 -35.09 18.59 2.23
C GLY A 234 -35.64 17.34 1.54
N ALA A 235 -36.57 16.64 2.21
CA ALA A 235 -37.02 15.31 1.80
C ALA A 235 -37.76 15.24 0.44
N LYS A 236 -38.43 16.34 0.03
CA LYS A 236 -39.23 16.34 -1.21
C LYS A 236 -38.39 16.34 -2.49
N VAL A 237 -37.28 17.10 -2.54
CA VAL A 237 -36.39 17.16 -3.73
C VAL A 237 -35.57 15.88 -3.87
N ALA A 238 -35.24 15.26 -2.75
CA ALA A 238 -34.49 13.99 -2.74
C ALA A 238 -35.30 12.81 -3.32
N SER A 239 -36.63 12.84 -3.25
CA SER A 239 -37.47 11.73 -3.74
C SER A 239 -37.57 11.68 -5.29
N GLN A 240 -37.56 12.82 -5.97
CA GLN A 240 -37.69 12.89 -7.44
C GLN A 240 -36.41 12.47 -8.20
N ARG A 241 -35.25 12.55 -7.56
CA ARG A 241 -33.95 12.12 -8.15
C ARG A 241 -33.45 10.79 -7.60
N SER A 242 -34.29 10.03 -6.93
CA SER A 242 -33.95 8.88 -6.09
C SER A 242 -33.14 7.79 -6.81
N TYR A 243 -33.46 7.48 -8.06
CA TYR A 243 -32.82 6.38 -8.81
C TYR A 243 -31.37 6.70 -9.24
N ILE A 244 -31.15 7.84 -9.88
CA ILE A 244 -29.81 8.26 -10.33
C ILE A 244 -28.86 8.48 -9.13
N ILE A 245 -29.41 9.01 -8.04
CA ILE A 245 -28.71 9.25 -6.79
C ILE A 245 -28.33 7.92 -6.10
N PHE A 246 -29.22 6.93 -6.16
CA PHE A 246 -28.95 5.59 -5.62
C PHE A 246 -27.75 4.93 -6.31
N TRP A 247 -27.72 4.90 -7.64
CA TRP A 247 -26.60 4.32 -8.40
C TRP A 247 -25.27 5.05 -8.17
N LYS A 248 -25.27 6.37 -8.20
CA LYS A 248 -24.05 7.16 -7.92
C LYS A 248 -23.47 6.88 -6.53
N ARG A 249 -24.33 6.70 -5.55
CA ARG A 249 -23.95 6.42 -4.17
C ARG A 249 -23.29 5.04 -4.01
N HIS A 250 -23.68 4.05 -4.79
CA HIS A 250 -23.21 2.67 -4.65
C HIS A 250 -22.21 2.25 -5.74
N LEU A 251 -21.86 3.15 -6.66
CA LEU A 251 -20.98 2.84 -7.80
C LEU A 251 -19.62 2.27 -7.37
N MET A 252 -19.07 2.71 -6.23
CA MET A 252 -17.78 2.23 -5.71
C MET A 252 -17.83 0.78 -5.18
N LEU A 253 -19.02 0.18 -5.06
CA LEU A 253 -19.11 -1.25 -4.72
C LEU A 253 -18.70 -2.17 -5.87
N ILE A 254 -18.80 -1.72 -7.12
CA ILE A 254 -18.34 -2.50 -8.30
C ILE A 254 -16.84 -2.76 -8.21
N PRO A 255 -15.95 -1.74 -8.15
CA PRO A 255 -14.54 -1.98 -7.98
C PRO A 255 -14.19 -2.66 -6.64
N ALA A 256 -14.97 -2.44 -5.57
CA ALA A 256 -14.77 -3.17 -4.33
C ALA A 256 -14.95 -4.68 -4.51
N LEU A 257 -16.03 -5.10 -5.15
CA LEU A 257 -16.32 -6.51 -5.41
C LEU A 257 -15.26 -7.13 -6.34
N LEU A 258 -14.96 -6.46 -7.47
CA LEU A 258 -13.94 -6.93 -8.41
C LEU A 258 -12.58 -7.12 -7.74
N SER A 259 -12.15 -6.15 -6.94
CA SER A 259 -10.85 -6.22 -6.27
C SER A 259 -10.82 -7.27 -5.15
N TYR A 260 -11.93 -7.46 -4.42
CA TYR A 260 -12.05 -8.52 -3.42
C TYR A 260 -11.94 -9.91 -4.06
N VAL A 261 -12.70 -10.16 -5.14
CA VAL A 261 -12.66 -11.42 -5.89
C VAL A 261 -11.25 -11.65 -6.45
N SER A 262 -10.63 -10.61 -7.01
CA SER A 262 -9.25 -10.69 -7.50
C SER A 262 -8.26 -11.05 -6.41
N ALA A 263 -8.35 -10.44 -5.22
CA ALA A 263 -7.48 -10.76 -4.08
C ALA A 263 -7.57 -12.23 -3.68
N ILE A 264 -8.77 -12.85 -3.78
CA ILE A 264 -8.94 -14.28 -3.51
C ILE A 264 -8.32 -15.15 -4.61
N ILE A 265 -8.54 -14.80 -5.88
CA ILE A 265 -8.07 -15.58 -7.04
C ILE A 265 -6.54 -15.52 -7.21
N THR A 266 -5.85 -14.54 -6.61
CA THR A 266 -4.37 -14.46 -6.67
C THR A 266 -3.64 -15.65 -6.05
N LEU A 267 -4.32 -16.57 -5.37
CA LEU A 267 -3.73 -17.69 -4.64
C LEU A 267 -2.80 -17.27 -3.46
N SER A 268 -2.79 -15.99 -3.11
CA SER A 268 -2.07 -15.50 -1.94
C SER A 268 -2.85 -15.76 -0.66
N ARG A 269 -2.38 -16.69 0.19
CA ARG A 269 -3.01 -17.01 1.49
C ARG A 269 -3.19 -15.78 2.36
N ALA A 270 -2.16 -14.93 2.43
CA ALA A 270 -2.21 -13.70 3.21
C ALA A 270 -3.27 -12.74 2.64
N ALA A 271 -3.36 -12.59 1.32
CA ALA A 271 -4.37 -11.73 0.70
C ALA A 271 -5.79 -12.24 0.96
N ILE A 272 -6.03 -13.55 0.87
CA ILE A 272 -7.32 -14.17 1.18
C ILE A 272 -7.72 -13.90 2.63
N LEU A 273 -6.81 -14.17 3.57
CA LEU A 273 -7.07 -14.00 5.01
C LEU A 273 -7.29 -12.52 5.36
N LEU A 274 -6.42 -11.62 4.90
CA LEU A 274 -6.47 -10.20 5.22
C LEU A 274 -7.67 -9.52 4.56
N SER A 275 -7.98 -9.81 3.30
CA SER A 275 -9.17 -9.23 2.62
C SER A 275 -10.47 -9.70 3.26
N THR A 276 -10.56 -10.97 3.67
CA THR A 276 -11.73 -11.50 4.40
C THR A 276 -11.86 -10.87 5.79
N ALA A 277 -10.75 -10.73 6.51
CA ALA A 277 -10.73 -10.02 7.80
C ALA A 277 -11.17 -8.55 7.63
N MET A 278 -10.76 -7.88 6.56
CA MET A 278 -11.21 -6.52 6.24
C MET A 278 -12.71 -6.45 6.02
N VAL A 279 -13.34 -7.41 5.32
CA VAL A 279 -14.80 -7.47 5.15
C VAL A 279 -15.49 -7.53 6.51
N VAL A 280 -15.03 -8.40 7.40
CA VAL A 280 -15.57 -8.54 8.76
C VAL A 280 -15.43 -7.22 9.53
N ILE A 281 -14.23 -6.64 9.56
CA ILE A 281 -13.94 -5.39 10.29
C ILE A 281 -14.76 -4.23 9.75
N PHE A 282 -14.87 -4.08 8.42
CA PHE A 282 -15.66 -3.00 7.80
C PHE A 282 -17.15 -3.16 8.07
N THR A 283 -17.67 -4.39 8.08
CA THR A 283 -19.07 -4.69 8.40
C THR A 283 -19.38 -4.38 9.85
N LEU A 284 -18.52 -4.80 10.79
CA LEU A 284 -18.65 -4.48 12.21
C LEU A 284 -18.58 -2.98 12.48
N HIS A 285 -17.66 -2.27 11.83
CA HIS A 285 -17.57 -0.82 11.94
C HIS A 285 -18.82 -0.12 11.37
N ALA A 286 -19.32 -0.56 10.21
CA ALA A 286 -20.54 -0.01 9.63
C ALA A 286 -21.75 -0.23 10.54
N TYR A 287 -21.87 -1.42 11.12
CA TYR A 287 -22.89 -1.74 12.11
C TYR A 287 -22.78 -0.84 13.34
N ALA A 288 -21.60 -0.70 13.92
CA ALA A 288 -21.34 0.14 15.08
C ALA A 288 -21.71 1.63 14.84
N CYS A 289 -21.38 2.17 13.67
CA CYS A 289 -21.75 3.53 13.27
C CYS A 289 -23.26 3.70 13.10
N ALA A 290 -23.95 2.68 12.60
CA ALA A 290 -25.40 2.71 12.37
C ALA A 290 -26.18 2.47 13.66
N PHE A 291 -25.64 1.71 14.60
CA PHE A 291 -26.30 1.28 15.84
C PHE A 291 -26.91 2.43 16.65
N LYS A 292 -26.18 3.55 16.77
CA LYS A 292 -26.64 4.75 17.52
C LYS A 292 -27.88 5.40 16.92
N LYS A 293 -28.14 5.20 15.62
CA LYS A 293 -29.22 5.89 14.88
C LYS A 293 -30.43 5.00 14.60
N MET A 294 -30.41 3.73 15.02
CA MET A 294 -31.43 2.74 14.69
C MET A 294 -32.34 2.43 15.89
N SER A 295 -33.65 2.18 15.61
CA SER A 295 -34.58 1.56 16.55
C SER A 295 -34.17 0.08 16.79
N ASN A 296 -34.58 -0.49 17.94
CA ASN A 296 -34.22 -1.87 18.31
C ASN A 296 -34.57 -2.89 17.23
N ARG A 297 -35.73 -2.78 16.59
CA ARG A 297 -36.17 -3.67 15.51
C ARG A 297 -35.26 -3.58 14.27
N ARG A 298 -34.80 -2.37 13.94
CA ARG A 298 -33.84 -2.17 12.83
C ARG A 298 -32.44 -2.64 13.20
N ARG A 299 -32.03 -2.56 14.45
CA ARG A 299 -30.74 -3.07 14.95
C ARG A 299 -30.62 -4.57 14.74
N VAL A 300 -31.62 -5.33 15.17
CA VAL A 300 -31.64 -6.79 14.99
C VAL A 300 -31.60 -7.16 13.51
N ARG A 301 -32.44 -6.54 12.68
CA ARG A 301 -32.45 -6.78 11.23
C ARG A 301 -31.11 -6.46 10.56
N SER A 302 -30.49 -5.34 10.93
CA SER A 302 -29.17 -4.96 10.42
C SER A 302 -28.08 -5.93 10.85
N LEU A 303 -28.14 -6.46 12.08
CA LEU A 303 -27.22 -7.46 12.59
C LEU A 303 -27.31 -8.76 11.77
N PHE A 304 -28.54 -9.27 11.56
CA PHE A 304 -28.77 -10.44 10.73
C PHE A 304 -28.27 -10.24 9.30
N LEU A 305 -28.56 -9.09 8.69
CA LEU A 305 -28.07 -8.78 7.34
C LEU A 305 -26.54 -8.72 7.29
N SER A 306 -25.90 -8.09 8.28
CA SER A 306 -24.45 -8.04 8.37
C SER A 306 -23.84 -9.42 8.54
N PHE A 307 -24.42 -10.26 9.41
CA PHE A 307 -24.00 -11.64 9.59
C PHE A 307 -24.16 -12.46 8.30
N PHE A 308 -25.31 -12.31 7.62
CA PHE A 308 -25.57 -12.99 6.36
C PHE A 308 -24.58 -12.59 5.27
N VAL A 309 -24.26 -11.29 5.14
CA VAL A 309 -23.25 -10.81 4.17
C VAL A 309 -21.89 -11.39 4.49
N VAL A 310 -21.47 -11.37 5.75
CA VAL A 310 -20.19 -11.95 6.16
C VAL A 310 -20.16 -13.46 5.89
N ALA A 311 -21.22 -14.18 6.26
CA ALA A 311 -21.33 -15.61 6.01
C ALA A 311 -21.27 -15.93 4.52
N MET A 312 -22.01 -15.21 3.67
CA MET A 312 -21.98 -15.36 2.21
C MET A 312 -20.58 -15.09 1.65
N VAL A 313 -19.89 -14.06 2.12
CA VAL A 313 -18.53 -13.74 1.68
C VAL A 313 -17.55 -14.84 2.09
N VAL A 314 -17.63 -15.32 3.33
CA VAL A 314 -16.77 -16.42 3.83
C VAL A 314 -17.07 -17.73 3.07
N VAL A 315 -18.33 -18.08 2.90
CA VAL A 315 -18.73 -19.26 2.12
C VAL A 315 -18.25 -19.15 0.68
N SER A 316 -18.46 -17.99 0.02
CA SER A 316 -17.98 -17.78 -1.35
C SER A 316 -16.46 -17.87 -1.44
N ALA A 317 -15.72 -17.32 -0.45
CA ALA A 317 -14.27 -17.44 -0.40
C ALA A 317 -13.82 -18.91 -0.29
N ILE A 318 -14.54 -19.74 0.46
CA ILE A 318 -14.24 -21.17 0.63
C ILE A 318 -14.65 -21.97 -0.61
N THR A 319 -15.86 -21.75 -1.14
CA THR A 319 -16.41 -22.55 -2.25
C THR A 319 -15.84 -22.18 -3.62
N CYS A 320 -15.43 -20.92 -3.82
CA CYS A 320 -14.79 -20.45 -5.06
C CYS A 320 -13.26 -20.55 -4.99
N MET A 321 -12.72 -21.17 -3.94
CA MET A 321 -11.28 -21.42 -3.85
C MET A 321 -10.90 -22.45 -4.92
N PRO A 322 -9.92 -22.15 -5.79
CA PRO A 322 -9.35 -23.15 -6.69
C PRO A 322 -8.82 -24.34 -5.89
N ASP A 323 -8.88 -25.55 -6.45
CA ASP A 323 -8.46 -26.80 -5.79
C ASP A 323 -7.04 -26.73 -5.22
N ASP A 324 -6.14 -26.00 -5.88
CA ASP A 324 -4.77 -25.80 -5.42
C ASP A 324 -4.68 -24.92 -4.15
N VAL A 325 -5.58 -23.92 -4.02
CA VAL A 325 -5.67 -23.10 -2.80
C VAL A 325 -6.34 -23.88 -1.68
N GLN A 326 -7.36 -24.68 -2.00
CA GLN A 326 -8.04 -25.50 -1.02
C GLN A 326 -7.08 -26.53 -0.42
N LYS A 327 -6.27 -27.20 -1.23
CA LYS A 327 -5.19 -28.09 -0.78
C LYS A 327 -4.15 -27.35 0.08
N GLU A 328 -3.81 -26.12 -0.29
CA GLU A 328 -2.88 -25.30 0.49
C GLU A 328 -3.48 -24.83 1.82
N VAL A 329 -4.77 -24.51 1.86
CA VAL A 329 -5.49 -24.16 3.11
C VAL A 329 -5.65 -25.39 4.02
N GLU A 330 -5.92 -26.56 3.46
CA GLU A 330 -5.95 -27.82 4.20
C GLU A 330 -4.60 -28.18 4.83
N THR A 331 -3.49 -27.76 4.19
CA THR A 331 -2.14 -27.87 4.75
C THR A 331 -1.82 -26.85 5.85
N LEU A 332 -2.70 -25.88 6.12
CA LEU A 332 -2.57 -24.92 7.23
C LEU A 332 -2.86 -25.53 8.59
N ASN A 333 -2.30 -26.71 8.89
CA ASN A 333 -2.23 -27.20 10.26
C ASN A 333 -1.31 -26.28 11.07
N THR A 334 -1.65 -26.06 12.35
CA THR A 334 -0.86 -25.23 13.29
C THR A 334 0.62 -25.61 13.32
N THR A 335 0.94 -26.88 13.11
CA THR A 335 2.33 -27.37 12.98
C THR A 335 3.02 -26.86 11.74
N VAL A 336 2.34 -26.81 10.59
CA VAL A 336 2.92 -26.34 9.31
C VAL A 336 3.07 -24.81 9.30
N ILE A 337 2.16 -24.08 9.95
CA ILE A 337 2.31 -22.63 10.16
C ILE A 337 3.51 -22.36 11.06
N LEU A 338 3.63 -23.09 12.17
CA LEU A 338 4.75 -22.99 13.09
C LEU A 338 6.06 -23.41 12.43
N ASP A 339 6.10 -24.48 11.63
CA ASP A 339 7.29 -24.91 10.88
C ASP A 339 7.68 -23.94 9.76
N ARG A 340 6.72 -23.33 9.07
CA ARG A 340 7.02 -22.29 8.06
C ARG A 340 7.47 -20.97 8.69
N VAL A 341 6.85 -20.58 9.81
CA VAL A 341 7.28 -19.40 10.59
C VAL A 341 8.57 -19.71 11.35
N SER A 342 8.76 -20.92 11.85
CA SER A 342 9.97 -21.32 12.59
C SER A 342 11.09 -21.85 11.69
N GLY A 343 10.81 -22.63 10.65
CA GLY A 343 11.83 -23.20 9.77
C GLY A 343 12.42 -22.18 8.79
N ARG A 344 11.68 -21.81 7.75
CA ARG A 344 12.18 -20.84 6.75
C ARG A 344 12.31 -19.42 7.32
N GLY A 345 11.36 -18.97 8.14
CA GLY A 345 11.36 -17.65 8.73
C GLY A 345 12.51 -17.42 9.71
N GLN A 346 12.85 -18.43 10.52
CA GLN A 346 13.92 -18.28 11.53
C GLN A 346 15.30 -18.19 10.89
N TYR A 347 15.61 -19.00 9.88
CA TYR A 347 16.90 -18.94 9.24
C TYR A 347 17.08 -17.64 8.44
N HIS A 348 16.05 -17.21 7.67
CA HIS A 348 16.09 -15.92 6.98
C HIS A 348 16.21 -14.74 7.96
N ALA A 349 15.48 -14.78 9.07
CA ALA A 349 15.58 -13.76 10.11
C ALA A 349 16.97 -13.73 10.78
N ARG A 350 17.54 -14.92 11.08
CA ARG A 350 18.89 -15.05 11.64
C ARG A 350 19.94 -14.48 10.70
N VAL A 351 19.88 -14.85 9.43
CA VAL A 351 20.84 -14.39 8.40
C VAL A 351 20.67 -12.87 8.18
N ALA A 352 19.44 -12.37 8.06
CA ALA A 352 19.19 -10.93 7.90
C ALA A 352 19.70 -10.13 9.11
N ALA A 353 19.50 -10.64 10.32
CA ALA A 353 20.02 -10.02 11.54
C ALA A 353 21.55 -10.02 11.59
N ALA A 354 22.21 -11.10 11.08
CA ALA A 354 23.66 -11.15 10.99
C ALA A 354 24.22 -10.13 9.97
N VAL A 355 23.62 -10.06 8.78
CA VAL A 355 23.97 -9.06 7.76
C VAL A 355 23.78 -7.63 8.29
N TRP A 356 22.67 -7.38 8.99
CA TRP A 356 22.41 -6.07 9.60
C TRP A 356 23.42 -5.71 10.69
N ARG A 357 23.82 -6.65 11.55
CA ARG A 357 24.82 -6.38 12.61
C ARG A 357 26.14 -5.89 12.04
N ASP A 358 26.57 -6.47 10.92
CA ASP A 358 27.81 -6.07 10.25
C ASP A 358 27.66 -4.69 9.59
N ASN A 359 26.45 -4.27 9.23
CA ASN A 359 26.12 -3.03 8.52
C ASN A 359 25.05 -2.22 9.26
N PHE A 360 25.19 -2.05 10.58
CA PHE A 360 24.14 -1.61 11.50
C PHE A 360 23.46 -0.29 11.12
N LEU A 361 24.23 0.74 10.77
CA LEU A 361 23.68 2.10 10.58
C LEU A 361 22.93 2.23 9.24
N PHE A 362 23.55 1.85 8.15
CA PHE A 362 23.08 2.15 6.79
C PHE A 362 22.77 0.92 5.95
N GLY A 363 23.01 -0.29 6.48
CA GLY A 363 22.81 -1.54 5.75
C GLY A 363 23.84 -1.77 4.65
N CYS A 364 23.61 -2.82 3.87
CA CYS A 364 24.51 -3.25 2.79
C CYS A 364 24.09 -2.73 1.39
N GLY A 365 23.21 -1.74 1.34
CA GLY A 365 22.69 -1.17 0.09
C GLY A 365 21.54 -1.97 -0.52
N GLY A 366 20.85 -1.32 -1.47
CA GLY A 366 19.71 -1.95 -2.15
C GLY A 366 20.10 -3.24 -2.86
N TRP A 367 19.32 -4.31 -2.64
CA TRP A 367 19.61 -5.68 -3.06
C TRP A 367 20.91 -6.27 -2.49
N GLY A 368 21.60 -5.57 -1.59
CA GLY A 368 22.84 -6.03 -0.98
C GLY A 368 22.65 -7.33 -0.17
N TYR A 369 21.48 -7.49 0.46
CA TYR A 369 21.20 -8.70 1.26
C TYR A 369 21.52 -10.00 0.53
N LYS A 370 21.14 -10.16 -0.74
CA LYS A 370 21.37 -11.38 -1.51
C LYS A 370 22.86 -11.72 -1.73
N HIS A 371 23.73 -10.72 -1.65
CA HIS A 371 25.18 -10.90 -1.78
C HIS A 371 25.83 -11.25 -0.45
N PHE A 372 25.37 -10.62 0.65
CA PHE A 372 25.92 -10.85 1.98
C PHE A 372 25.32 -12.07 2.68
N CYS A 373 24.09 -12.46 2.37
CA CYS A 373 23.43 -13.57 3.04
C CYS A 373 24.20 -14.88 2.85
N ILE A 374 24.80 -15.08 1.69
CA ILE A 374 25.59 -16.27 1.33
C ILE A 374 26.75 -16.47 2.31
N THR A 375 27.40 -15.40 2.78
CA THR A 375 28.52 -15.46 3.73
C THR A 375 28.09 -15.80 5.16
N LYS A 376 26.78 -15.73 5.45
CA LYS A 376 26.18 -15.97 6.78
C LYS A 376 25.37 -17.26 6.86
N MET A 377 25.29 -18.00 5.76
CA MET A 377 24.55 -19.26 5.65
C MET A 377 25.48 -20.46 5.89
N THR A 378 24.89 -21.55 6.40
CA THR A 378 25.55 -22.85 6.43
C THR A 378 25.51 -23.51 5.05
N GLU A 379 26.34 -24.52 4.80
CA GLU A 379 26.34 -25.25 3.52
C GLU A 379 24.99 -25.89 3.20
N ASP A 380 24.28 -26.41 4.20
CA ASP A 380 22.96 -27.01 4.01
C ASP A 380 21.90 -25.96 3.64
N GLU A 381 21.95 -24.78 4.23
CA GLU A 381 21.09 -23.64 3.89
C GLU A 381 21.37 -23.14 2.46
N LEU A 382 22.64 -23.10 2.06
CA LEU A 382 23.04 -22.72 0.69
C LEU A 382 22.50 -23.72 -0.35
N ARG A 383 22.59 -25.01 -0.09
CA ARG A 383 22.03 -26.05 -0.97
C ARG A 383 20.53 -25.94 -1.13
N GLN A 384 19.81 -25.62 -0.05
CA GLN A 384 18.34 -25.42 -0.09
C GLN A 384 17.96 -24.20 -0.94
N ILE A 385 18.70 -23.09 -0.85
CA ILE A 385 18.44 -21.88 -1.64
C ILE A 385 18.71 -22.08 -3.12
N GLN A 386 19.76 -22.79 -3.47
CA GLN A 386 20.06 -23.08 -4.88
C GLN A 386 18.95 -23.87 -5.57
N MET A 387 18.18 -24.67 -4.80
CA MET A 387 17.01 -25.41 -5.32
C MET A 387 15.75 -24.56 -5.46
N VAL A 388 15.59 -23.49 -4.69
CA VAL A 388 14.33 -22.71 -4.61
C VAL A 388 14.37 -21.41 -5.45
N GLY A 389 15.56 -20.95 -5.85
CA GLY A 389 15.75 -19.81 -6.77
C GLY A 389 15.13 -18.49 -6.27
N GLY A 390 15.79 -17.80 -5.38
CA GLY A 390 15.39 -16.44 -4.96
C GLY A 390 15.81 -16.14 -3.51
N ILE A 391 16.64 -15.08 -3.35
CA ILE A 391 17.19 -14.75 -2.04
C ILE A 391 16.51 -13.47 -1.53
N ASN A 392 15.32 -13.61 -0.95
CA ASN A 392 14.62 -12.57 -0.20
C ASN A 392 14.43 -13.03 1.25
N VAL A 393 14.36 -12.07 2.16
CA VAL A 393 14.08 -12.37 3.59
C VAL A 393 12.61 -12.81 3.80
N HIS A 394 11.72 -12.53 2.85
CA HIS A 394 10.26 -12.66 3.00
C HIS A 394 9.73 -11.94 4.26
N ASN A 395 10.33 -10.80 4.56
CA ASN A 395 9.92 -9.89 5.62
C ASN A 395 10.49 -8.50 5.26
N ASP A 396 9.63 -7.56 4.88
CA ASP A 396 10.05 -6.22 4.45
C ASP A 396 10.85 -5.46 5.52
N TYR A 397 10.48 -5.62 6.80
CA TYR A 397 11.17 -4.92 7.88
C TYR A 397 12.62 -5.38 8.05
N LEU A 398 12.83 -6.68 8.05
CA LEU A 398 14.17 -7.27 8.15
C LEU A 398 14.99 -7.02 6.90
N GLN A 399 14.34 -7.05 5.73
CA GLN A 399 14.98 -6.75 4.46
C GLN A 399 15.45 -5.29 4.42
N ILE A 400 14.57 -4.34 4.78
CA ILE A 400 14.92 -2.91 4.86
C ILE A 400 16.01 -2.69 5.90
N LEU A 401 15.94 -3.37 7.02
CA LEU A 401 16.94 -3.28 8.08
C LEU A 401 18.32 -3.77 7.61
N ALA A 402 18.38 -4.89 6.89
CA ALA A 402 19.61 -5.43 6.35
C ALA A 402 20.19 -4.54 5.21
N GLU A 403 19.33 -3.99 4.34
CA GLU A 403 19.74 -3.24 3.16
C GLU A 403 19.96 -1.74 3.42
N HIS A 404 19.17 -1.12 4.33
CA HIS A 404 19.20 0.33 4.59
C HIS A 404 19.48 0.69 6.05
N GLY A 405 19.75 -0.31 6.89
CA GLY A 405 20.12 -0.15 8.29
C GLY A 405 19.01 0.44 9.16
N ILE A 406 19.38 0.76 10.41
CA ILE A 406 18.45 1.35 11.37
C ILE A 406 18.03 2.78 10.96
N VAL A 407 18.91 3.52 10.27
CA VAL A 407 18.62 4.87 9.79
C VAL A 407 17.55 4.84 8.70
N GLY A 408 17.69 3.97 7.68
CA GLY A 408 16.70 3.84 6.61
C GLY A 408 15.33 3.38 7.13
N LEU A 409 15.30 2.33 7.97
CA LEU A 409 14.07 1.86 8.60
C LEU A 409 13.43 2.94 9.48
N GLY A 410 14.22 3.64 10.29
CA GLY A 410 13.75 4.71 11.16
C GLY A 410 13.12 5.87 10.38
N MET A 411 13.71 6.25 9.22
CA MET A 411 13.14 7.28 8.36
C MET A 411 11.81 6.83 7.73
N LEU A 412 11.68 5.59 7.29
CA LEU A 412 10.43 5.06 6.74
C LEU A 412 9.32 5.02 7.81
N ILE A 413 9.64 4.59 9.02
CA ILE A 413 8.71 4.65 10.17
C ILE A 413 8.30 6.09 10.44
N ALA A 414 9.25 7.03 10.47
CA ALA A 414 8.96 8.44 10.68
C ALA A 414 8.03 9.00 9.60
N ILE A 415 8.22 8.65 8.33
CA ILE A 415 7.33 9.03 7.22
C ILE A 415 5.91 8.53 7.48
N VAL A 416 5.71 7.25 7.82
CA VAL A 416 4.38 6.68 8.11
C VAL A 416 3.73 7.39 9.30
N VAL A 417 4.47 7.60 10.39
CA VAL A 417 3.99 8.31 11.59
C VAL A 417 3.57 9.75 11.24
N MET A 418 4.35 10.46 10.42
CA MET A 418 4.02 11.83 10.00
C MET A 418 2.79 11.87 9.09
N LEU A 419 2.56 10.86 8.25
CA LEU A 419 1.38 10.75 7.41
C LEU A 419 0.10 10.53 8.22
N ILE A 420 0.16 9.78 9.31
CA ILE A 420 -0.99 9.55 10.20
C ILE A 420 -1.17 10.65 11.27
N ARG A 421 -0.24 11.60 11.38
CA ARG A 421 -0.31 12.71 12.34
C ARG A 421 -1.64 13.50 12.33
N PRO A 422 -2.31 13.73 11.18
CA PRO A 422 -3.63 14.38 11.16
C PRO A 422 -4.66 13.71 12.08
N LEU A 423 -4.51 12.40 12.36
CA LEU A 423 -5.39 11.65 13.25
C LEU A 423 -5.22 11.99 14.74
N ALA A 424 -4.14 12.68 15.11
CA ALA A 424 -3.88 13.03 16.51
C ALA A 424 -4.96 13.97 17.12
N LYS A 425 -5.58 14.83 16.29
CA LYS A 425 -6.64 15.76 16.75
C LYS A 425 -7.92 15.03 17.17
N PRO A 426 -8.55 14.18 16.30
CA PRO A 426 -9.71 13.39 16.70
C PRO A 426 -9.39 12.45 17.87
N TRP A 427 -8.19 11.88 17.94
CA TRP A 427 -7.76 11.06 19.07
C TRP A 427 -7.73 11.83 20.40
N LYS A 428 -7.18 13.05 20.41
CA LYS A 428 -7.18 13.90 21.61
C LYS A 428 -8.61 14.27 22.05
N ARG A 429 -9.54 14.53 21.12
CA ARG A 429 -10.96 14.77 21.43
C ARG A 429 -11.61 13.53 22.06
N LEU A 430 -11.34 12.35 21.50
CA LEU A 430 -11.81 11.10 22.06
C LEU A 430 -11.33 10.89 23.50
N MET A 431 -10.04 11.06 23.73
CA MET A 431 -9.46 10.88 25.06
C MET A 431 -10.03 11.87 26.08
N LYS A 432 -10.33 13.10 25.67
CA LYS A 432 -11.03 14.08 26.54
C LYS A 432 -12.45 13.60 26.85
N LEU A 433 -13.19 13.09 25.87
CA LEU A 433 -14.54 12.57 26.06
C LEU A 433 -14.54 11.37 27.01
N VAL A 434 -13.65 10.41 26.80
CA VAL A 434 -13.50 9.22 27.65
C VAL A 434 -13.18 9.62 29.09
N ARG A 435 -12.25 10.56 29.31
CA ARG A 435 -11.93 11.08 30.65
C ARG A 435 -13.11 11.81 31.30
N PHE A 436 -13.89 12.55 30.51
CA PHE A 436 -15.07 13.24 31.02
C PHE A 436 -16.15 12.24 31.45
N MET A 437 -16.38 11.19 30.66
CA MET A 437 -17.34 10.12 30.98
C MET A 437 -16.90 9.32 32.20
N ALA A 438 -15.61 9.00 32.32
CA ALA A 438 -15.04 8.34 33.49
C ALA A 438 -15.21 9.15 34.79
N LYS A 439 -15.13 10.49 34.72
CA LYS A 439 -15.41 11.37 35.88
C LYS A 439 -16.86 11.37 36.33
N LYS A 440 -17.82 10.98 35.45
CA LYS A 440 -19.27 10.92 35.74
C LYS A 440 -19.74 9.51 36.10
N ASP A 441 -18.84 8.58 36.42
CA ASP A 441 -19.15 7.16 36.67
C ASP A 441 -20.03 6.50 35.58
N GLN A 442 -20.00 7.07 34.38
CA GLN A 442 -20.68 6.47 33.24
C GLN A 442 -19.69 5.56 32.50
N PRO A 443 -20.02 4.27 32.31
CA PRO A 443 -19.15 3.39 31.53
C PRO A 443 -18.95 3.98 30.12
N PRO A 444 -17.71 4.03 29.62
CA PRO A 444 -17.46 4.48 28.27
C PRO A 444 -18.28 3.62 27.31
N HIS A 445 -19.08 4.28 26.47
CA HIS A 445 -19.89 3.55 25.50
C HIS A 445 -18.95 2.64 24.67
N PRO A 446 -19.22 1.34 24.50
CA PRO A 446 -18.31 0.40 23.84
C PRO A 446 -17.91 0.83 22.42
N PHE A 447 -18.70 1.70 21.80
CA PHE A 447 -18.44 2.28 20.47
C PHE A 447 -17.76 3.66 20.50
N ALA A 448 -17.29 4.15 21.65
CA ALA A 448 -16.56 5.43 21.72
C ALA A 448 -15.24 5.40 20.95
N PHE A 449 -14.67 4.21 20.72
CA PHE A 449 -13.46 4.02 19.93
C PHE A 449 -13.63 4.25 18.40
N PHE A 450 -14.87 4.26 17.90
CA PHE A 450 -15.18 4.49 16.48
C PHE A 450 -15.38 6.00 16.16
N VAL A 451 -14.41 6.82 16.54
CA VAL A 451 -14.48 8.30 16.36
C VAL A 451 -13.92 8.74 15.01
N LEU A 452 -13.17 7.86 14.35
CA LEU A 452 -12.63 8.18 13.03
C LEU A 452 -13.73 8.22 11.97
N PRO A 453 -13.65 9.17 11.01
CA PRO A 453 -14.51 9.12 9.83
C PRO A 453 -14.40 7.75 9.14
N ALA A 454 -15.53 7.23 8.67
CA ALA A 454 -15.55 5.88 8.10
C ALA A 454 -14.57 5.68 6.93
N PRO A 455 -14.36 6.66 6.01
CA PRO A 455 -13.34 6.54 4.97
C PRO A 455 -11.93 6.41 5.54
N VAL A 456 -11.59 7.22 6.54
CA VAL A 456 -10.27 7.19 7.20
C VAL A 456 -10.03 5.84 7.87
N PHE A 457 -11.04 5.31 8.57
CA PHE A 457 -10.97 3.99 9.19
C PHE A 457 -10.67 2.91 8.15
N CYS A 458 -11.37 2.90 7.01
CA CYS A 458 -11.17 1.89 5.96
C CYS A 458 -9.76 1.99 5.34
N ILE A 459 -9.26 3.21 5.09
CA ILE A 459 -7.89 3.42 4.57
C ILE A 459 -6.84 2.89 5.55
N LEU A 460 -7.00 3.18 6.84
CA LEU A 460 -6.07 2.73 7.87
C LEU A 460 -6.05 1.21 8.05
N ILE A 461 -7.22 0.56 8.00
CA ILE A 461 -7.30 -0.90 8.08
C ILE A 461 -6.64 -1.54 6.86
N ALA A 462 -6.84 -1.01 5.65
CA ALA A 462 -6.18 -1.52 4.46
C ALA A 462 -4.65 -1.33 4.54
N ALA A 463 -4.18 -0.15 4.96
CA ALA A 463 -2.75 0.10 5.16
C ALA A 463 -2.15 -0.81 6.26
N LEU A 464 -2.88 -1.04 7.35
CA LEU A 464 -2.47 -1.97 8.41
C LEU A 464 -2.38 -3.41 7.90
N ALA A 465 -3.30 -3.83 7.04
CA ALA A 465 -3.24 -5.16 6.41
C ALA A 465 -1.95 -5.35 5.60
N THR A 466 -1.55 -4.35 4.78
CA THR A 466 -0.25 -4.36 4.08
C THR A 466 0.93 -4.45 5.06
N LEU A 467 0.90 -3.67 6.14
CA LEU A 467 1.97 -3.73 7.16
C LEU A 467 2.02 -5.09 7.87
N ILE A 468 0.88 -5.74 8.11
CA ILE A 468 0.82 -7.11 8.64
C ILE A 468 1.37 -8.10 7.61
N HIS A 469 1.00 -7.99 6.34
CA HIS A 469 1.53 -8.85 5.28
C HIS A 469 3.05 -8.73 5.14
N ALA A 470 3.60 -7.54 5.33
CA ALA A 470 5.03 -7.26 5.28
C ALA A 470 5.88 -8.00 6.34
N PHE A 471 5.26 -8.61 7.38
CA PHE A 471 5.96 -9.51 8.30
C PHE A 471 6.20 -10.91 7.72
N GLY A 472 5.39 -11.34 6.76
CA GLY A 472 5.46 -12.69 6.18
C GLY A 472 5.89 -12.72 4.73
N ASP A 473 6.01 -11.56 4.08
CA ASP A 473 6.46 -11.42 2.69
C ASP A 473 7.01 -10.00 2.42
N CYS A 474 7.23 -9.66 1.15
CA CYS A 474 7.80 -8.40 0.70
C CYS A 474 6.84 -7.60 -0.22
N PRO A 475 5.59 -7.27 0.20
CA PRO A 475 4.63 -6.55 -0.63
C PRO A 475 5.08 -5.14 -0.98
N LEU A 476 5.79 -4.44 -0.08
CA LEU A 476 6.29 -3.09 -0.30
C LEU A 476 7.49 -3.02 -1.27
N ARG A 477 8.01 -4.16 -1.72
CA ARG A 477 8.96 -4.24 -2.83
C ARG A 477 8.30 -4.16 -4.21
N SER A 478 6.98 -4.15 -4.30
CA SER A 478 6.26 -3.77 -5.51
C SER A 478 6.04 -2.25 -5.53
N PRO A 479 6.63 -1.52 -6.48
CA PRO A 479 6.38 -0.08 -6.62
C PRO A 479 4.91 0.27 -6.76
N ALA A 480 4.10 -0.59 -7.39
CA ALA A 480 2.65 -0.42 -7.49
C ALA A 480 1.97 -0.43 -6.12
N VAL A 481 2.33 -1.38 -5.25
CA VAL A 481 1.81 -1.49 -3.88
C VAL A 481 2.31 -0.34 -3.03
N MET A 482 3.62 -0.08 -3.03
CA MET A 482 4.25 0.99 -2.25
C MET A 482 3.67 2.37 -2.59
N THR A 483 3.54 2.68 -3.88
CA THR A 483 3.01 3.97 -4.33
C THR A 483 1.53 4.12 -3.96
N LEU A 484 0.72 3.06 -4.08
CA LEU A 484 -0.67 3.06 -3.65
C LEU A 484 -0.79 3.24 -2.14
N PHE A 485 0.00 2.52 -1.36
CA PHE A 485 0.06 2.62 0.10
C PHE A 485 0.36 4.06 0.55
N PHE A 486 1.41 4.68 0.04
CA PHE A 486 1.76 6.06 0.38
C PHE A 486 0.72 7.07 -0.15
N ALA A 487 0.15 6.86 -1.33
CA ALA A 487 -0.90 7.71 -1.86
C ALA A 487 -2.15 7.71 -0.97
N MET A 488 -2.57 6.55 -0.48
CA MET A 488 -3.69 6.41 0.45
C MET A 488 -3.44 7.16 1.77
N LEU A 489 -2.27 7.02 2.36
CA LEU A 489 -1.91 7.72 3.59
C LEU A 489 -1.76 9.24 3.39
N ALA A 490 -1.24 9.68 2.25
CA ALA A 490 -1.07 11.10 1.91
C ALA A 490 -2.41 11.84 1.71
N THR A 491 -3.51 11.11 1.52
CA THR A 491 -4.86 11.66 1.29
C THR A 491 -5.77 11.66 2.52
N LEU A 492 -5.30 11.19 3.67
CA LEU A 492 -6.13 11.05 4.89
C LEU A 492 -6.78 12.38 5.32
N ASP A 493 -6.09 13.49 5.12
CA ASP A 493 -6.59 14.84 5.43
C ASP A 493 -7.83 15.22 4.60
N ALA A 494 -7.97 14.71 3.37
CA ALA A 494 -9.09 14.99 2.50
C ALA A 494 -10.44 14.39 2.97
N PHE A 495 -10.39 13.50 3.96
CA PHE A 495 -11.56 12.84 4.56
C PHE A 495 -11.79 13.27 6.02
N MET A 496 -11.01 14.22 6.52
CA MET A 496 -11.22 14.77 7.86
C MET A 496 -12.21 15.92 7.81
N PRO A 497 -13.10 16.06 8.81
CA PRO A 497 -13.99 17.22 8.89
C PRO A 497 -13.18 18.51 8.95
N SER A 498 -13.60 19.54 8.22
CA SER A 498 -13.06 20.88 8.32
C SER A 498 -13.16 21.37 9.79
N ILE A 499 -12.17 22.14 10.23
CA ILE A 499 -12.06 22.56 11.64
C ILE A 499 -13.12 23.64 11.97
N ASP A 500 -13.73 24.22 10.94
CA ASP A 500 -14.62 25.38 11.00
C ASP A 500 -16.12 24.99 10.95
N GLU A 501 -16.45 23.70 10.97
CA GLU A 501 -17.79 23.14 11.18
C GLU A 501 -17.84 22.42 12.58
#